data_b750b7094204f1dd0fb82f452daa95d0
#
_entry.id   b750b7094204f1dd0fb82f452daa95d0
#
_cell.length_a   1.000
_cell.length_b   1.000
_cell.length_c   1.000
_cell.angle_alpha   90.00
_cell.angle_beta   90.00
_cell.angle_gamma   90.00
#
_symmetry.space_group_name_H-M   'P 1'
#
loop_
_entity.id
_entity.type
_entity.pdbx_description
1 polymer ?
#
loop_
_entity_poly.entity_id
_entity_poly.type
_entity_poly.pdbx_seq_one_letter_code
_entity_poly.pdbx_strand_id
1 'polypeptide(L)'
;PIPSRGLGDVYKRQVESHDHHHGPAKGISRWLFTTNHKDIGTLYLWFSFAMFLIGGAMAMVIRAELFQPGMQIVEPEFYNQMLTLHGLIMVFGAVMPAFVGLANWLVPMMVGAPDMALPRMNNLSFWILPFAFGVMLSSLFMEGGAPNFGWTFYAPLSTTYAPPSVTFFIFSVHILGASSIMGAINVIAVSYTHLRAHETV
;
A
#
# COMPACT_ATOMS: atom_id res chain seq x y z
N PRO A 1 -42.36 -4.97 -46.92
CA PRO A 1 -42.13 -3.80 -46.04
C PRO A 1 -41.35 -4.25 -44.82
N ILE A 2 -40.19 -3.71 -44.65
CA ILE A 2 -39.37 -3.91 -43.45
C ILE A 2 -40.07 -3.14 -42.32
N PRO A 3 -40.49 -3.79 -41.23
CA PRO A 3 -41.12 -3.08 -40.13
C PRO A 3 -40.09 -2.08 -39.55
N SER A 4 -40.48 -0.81 -39.52
CA SER A 4 -39.71 0.23 -38.84
C SER A 4 -39.56 -0.14 -37.37
N ARG A 5 -38.41 -0.68 -36.99
CA ARG A 5 -38.05 -0.80 -35.57
C ARG A 5 -38.01 0.60 -34.99
N GLY A 6 -39.01 0.93 -34.22
CA GLY A 6 -39.18 2.27 -33.65
C GLY A 6 -37.96 2.61 -32.76
N LEU A 7 -37.55 3.86 -32.75
CA LEU A 7 -36.52 4.43 -31.84
C LEU A 7 -36.77 4.02 -30.38
N GLY A 8 -38.02 3.78 -30.00
CA GLY A 8 -38.40 3.28 -28.67
C GLY A 8 -37.89 1.87 -28.33
N ASP A 9 -37.78 0.95 -29.32
CA ASP A 9 -37.26 -0.41 -29.09
C ASP A 9 -35.71 -0.40 -28.93
N VAL A 10 -35.06 0.51 -29.62
CA VAL A 10 -33.61 0.69 -29.49
C VAL A 10 -33.28 1.33 -28.09
N TYR A 11 -34.10 2.30 -27.72
CA TYR A 11 -33.95 2.95 -26.40
C TYR A 11 -34.22 1.98 -25.24
N LYS A 12 -35.30 1.15 -25.34
CA LYS A 12 -35.59 0.12 -24.35
C LYS A 12 -34.47 -0.91 -24.24
N ARG A 13 -33.87 -1.38 -25.34
CA ARG A 13 -32.72 -2.29 -25.29
C ARG A 13 -31.48 -1.65 -24.70
N GLN A 14 -31.24 -0.37 -24.94
CA GLN A 14 -30.14 0.34 -24.29
C GLN A 14 -30.36 0.47 -22.78
N VAL A 15 -31.58 0.77 -22.35
CA VAL A 15 -31.92 0.84 -20.92
C VAL A 15 -31.81 -0.56 -20.28
N GLU A 16 -32.36 -1.60 -20.90
CA GLU A 16 -32.28 -2.99 -20.41
C GLU A 16 -30.84 -3.52 -20.39
N SER A 17 -29.98 -3.12 -21.32
CA SER A 17 -28.55 -3.50 -21.31
C SER A 17 -27.74 -2.79 -20.22
N HIS A 18 -28.20 -1.65 -19.71
CA HIS A 18 -27.60 -0.96 -18.58
C HIS A 18 -28.05 -1.50 -17.22
N ASP A 19 -29.18 -2.22 -17.16
CA ASP A 19 -29.71 -2.77 -15.90
C ASP A 19 -29.04 -4.08 -15.44
N HIS A 20 -28.11 -4.65 -16.21
CA HIS A 20 -27.23 -5.73 -15.74
C HIS A 20 -26.02 -5.21 -14.93
N HIS A 21 -26.13 -4.06 -14.30
CA HIS A 21 -25.21 -3.71 -13.23
C HIS A 21 -25.44 -4.72 -12.08
N HIS A 22 -24.65 -5.77 -12.07
CA HIS A 22 -24.42 -6.52 -10.84
C HIS A 22 -24.12 -5.49 -9.75
N GLY A 23 -25.04 -5.37 -8.79
CA GLY A 23 -24.85 -4.47 -7.66
C GLY A 23 -23.46 -4.68 -7.06
N PRO A 24 -22.87 -3.68 -6.37
CA PRO A 24 -21.50 -3.76 -5.87
C PRO A 24 -21.30 -5.10 -5.15
N ALA A 25 -20.22 -5.78 -5.46
CA ALA A 25 -19.89 -7.06 -4.83
C ALA A 25 -20.03 -6.93 -3.31
N LYS A 26 -20.71 -7.89 -2.67
CA LYS A 26 -20.98 -7.85 -1.23
C LYS A 26 -19.94 -8.68 -0.48
N GLY A 27 -19.57 -8.26 0.75
CA GLY A 27 -18.66 -9.02 1.60
C GLY A 27 -17.18 -8.80 1.26
N ILE A 28 -16.34 -9.79 1.59
CA ILE A 28 -14.88 -9.72 1.47
C ILE A 28 -14.43 -9.56 0.01
N SER A 29 -15.16 -10.16 -0.94
CA SER A 29 -14.84 -10.06 -2.37
C SER A 29 -14.89 -8.63 -2.89
N ARG A 30 -15.71 -7.76 -2.30
CA ARG A 30 -15.72 -6.33 -2.60
C ARG A 30 -14.35 -5.71 -2.38
N TRP A 31 -13.74 -5.97 -1.23
CA TRP A 31 -12.47 -5.38 -0.83
C TRP A 31 -11.27 -5.97 -1.60
N LEU A 32 -11.33 -7.26 -1.93
CA LEU A 32 -10.25 -7.92 -2.67
C LEU A 32 -10.14 -7.47 -4.13
N PHE A 33 -11.29 -7.27 -4.79
CA PHE A 33 -11.34 -7.01 -6.23
C PHE A 33 -11.88 -5.62 -6.58
N THR A 34 -11.97 -4.72 -5.60
CA THR A 34 -12.44 -3.35 -5.84
C THR A 34 -11.54 -2.62 -6.82
N THR A 35 -12.17 -1.89 -7.73
CA THR A 35 -11.48 -0.95 -8.63
C THR A 35 -11.73 0.50 -8.24
N ASN A 36 -12.61 0.76 -7.27
CA ASN A 36 -12.97 2.09 -6.81
C ASN A 36 -11.82 2.72 -6.01
N HIS A 37 -11.39 3.90 -6.41
CA HIS A 37 -10.28 4.62 -5.77
C HIS A 37 -10.52 4.93 -4.29
N LYS A 38 -11.77 5.14 -3.86
CA LYS A 38 -12.11 5.41 -2.46
C LYS A 38 -11.97 4.17 -1.59
N ASP A 39 -12.43 3.02 -2.08
CA ASP A 39 -12.27 1.73 -1.38
C ASP A 39 -10.79 1.39 -1.23
N ILE A 40 -10.01 1.54 -2.31
CA ILE A 40 -8.56 1.29 -2.30
C ILE A 40 -7.85 2.28 -1.36
N GLY A 41 -8.18 3.56 -1.42
CA GLY A 41 -7.65 4.57 -0.50
C GLY A 41 -7.96 4.24 0.96
N THR A 42 -9.16 3.74 1.25
CA THR A 42 -9.55 3.28 2.59
C THR A 42 -8.72 2.07 3.04
N LEU A 43 -8.45 1.11 2.14
CA LEU A 43 -7.57 -0.03 2.43
C LEU A 43 -6.15 0.42 2.77
N TYR A 44 -5.59 1.38 2.03
CA TYR A 44 -4.29 1.98 2.33
C TYR A 44 -4.26 2.65 3.72
N LEU A 45 -5.30 3.39 4.08
CA LEU A 45 -5.39 4.07 5.38
C LEU A 45 -5.50 3.07 6.54
N TRP A 46 -6.30 2.02 6.41
CA TRP A 46 -6.39 0.96 7.43
C TRP A 46 -5.08 0.19 7.56
N PHE A 47 -4.45 -0.13 6.46
CA PHE A 47 -3.13 -0.77 6.46
C PHE A 47 -2.08 0.11 7.14
N SER A 48 -2.03 1.39 6.78
CA SER A 48 -1.16 2.39 7.40
C SER A 48 -1.38 2.47 8.91
N PHE A 49 -2.63 2.51 9.35
CA PHE A 49 -2.95 2.53 10.78
C PHE A 49 -2.50 1.26 11.51
N ALA A 50 -2.69 0.09 10.91
CA ALA A 50 -2.20 -1.17 11.47
C ALA A 50 -0.66 -1.16 11.59
N MET A 51 0.05 -0.71 10.56
CA MET A 51 1.52 -0.59 10.58
C MET A 51 1.99 0.44 11.60
N PHE A 52 1.26 1.56 11.77
CA PHE A 52 1.52 2.54 12.81
C PHE A 52 1.46 1.92 14.21
N LEU A 53 0.48 1.07 14.47
CA LEU A 53 0.35 0.38 15.76
C LEU A 53 1.50 -0.63 15.97
N ILE A 54 1.86 -1.39 14.94
CA ILE A 54 2.96 -2.37 15.01
C ILE A 54 4.31 -1.63 15.22
N GLY A 55 4.60 -0.64 14.40
CA GLY A 55 5.81 0.17 14.55
C GLY A 55 5.84 0.94 15.87
N GLY A 56 4.69 1.44 16.33
CA GLY A 56 4.53 2.08 17.62
C GLY A 56 4.82 1.13 18.79
N ALA A 57 4.36 -0.12 18.74
CA ALA A 57 4.69 -1.13 19.73
C ALA A 57 6.21 -1.39 19.80
N MET A 58 6.88 -1.47 18.64
CA MET A 58 8.34 -1.58 18.60
C MET A 58 9.03 -0.37 19.22
N ALA A 59 8.53 0.84 18.98
CA ALA A 59 9.04 2.05 19.63
C ALA A 59 8.87 2.00 21.15
N MET A 60 7.78 1.42 21.64
CA MET A 60 7.57 1.25 23.10
C MET A 60 8.57 0.27 23.71
N VAL A 61 8.96 -0.80 23.01
CA VAL A 61 10.04 -1.70 23.44
C VAL A 61 11.36 -0.95 23.52
N ILE A 62 11.71 -0.18 22.48
CA ILE A 62 12.92 0.67 22.46
C ILE A 62 12.89 1.65 23.65
N ARG A 63 11.76 2.29 23.89
CA ARG A 63 11.62 3.28 24.96
C ARG A 63 11.69 2.66 26.35
N ALA A 64 11.13 1.46 26.51
CA ALA A 64 11.18 0.73 27.77
C ALA A 64 12.61 0.31 28.13
N GLU A 65 13.39 -0.16 27.14
CA GLU A 65 14.82 -0.49 27.35
C GLU A 65 15.64 0.73 27.74
N LEU A 66 15.37 1.88 27.17
CA LEU A 66 16.09 3.12 27.45
C LEU A 66 15.59 3.87 28.71
N PHE A 67 14.71 3.27 29.50
CA PHE A 67 14.19 3.93 30.71
C PHE A 67 15.24 4.12 31.81
N GLN A 68 16.18 3.18 31.91
CA GLN A 68 17.33 3.27 32.82
C GLN A 68 18.63 2.92 32.08
N PRO A 69 19.81 3.32 32.58
CA PRO A 69 21.08 2.93 31.99
C PRO A 69 21.37 1.45 32.12
N GLY A 70 21.95 0.82 31.13
CA GLY A 70 22.31 -0.59 31.08
C GLY A 70 21.29 -1.45 30.33
N MET A 71 21.55 -2.74 30.24
CA MET A 71 20.63 -3.73 29.65
C MET A 71 19.58 -4.12 30.69
N GLN A 72 18.31 -4.03 30.33
CA GLN A 72 17.22 -4.17 31.30
C GLN A 72 16.18 -5.22 30.91
N ILE A 73 15.62 -5.08 29.72
CA ILE A 73 14.42 -5.81 29.29
C ILE A 73 14.74 -6.73 28.12
N VAL A 74 15.57 -6.25 27.18
CA VAL A 74 15.86 -6.96 25.92
C VAL A 74 17.38 -7.05 25.68
N GLU A 75 17.77 -8.13 25.00
CA GLU A 75 19.16 -8.29 24.56
C GLU A 75 19.52 -7.24 23.49
N PRO A 76 20.80 -6.79 23.43
CA PRO A 76 21.23 -5.74 22.50
C PRO A 76 20.95 -6.04 21.04
N GLU A 77 21.04 -7.30 20.65
CA GLU A 77 20.76 -7.73 19.29
C GLU A 77 19.28 -7.58 18.96
N PHE A 78 18.39 -8.02 19.84
CA PHE A 78 16.95 -7.84 19.67
C PHE A 78 16.56 -6.34 19.68
N TYR A 79 17.19 -5.54 20.53
CA TYR A 79 17.01 -4.08 20.53
C TYR A 79 17.32 -3.48 19.15
N ASN A 80 18.46 -3.85 18.56
CA ASN A 80 18.87 -3.36 17.24
C ASN A 80 17.92 -3.83 16.11
N GLN A 81 17.36 -5.05 16.22
CA GLN A 81 16.32 -5.52 15.32
C GLN A 81 15.05 -4.68 15.44
N MET A 82 14.60 -4.38 16.66
CA MET A 82 13.45 -3.52 16.90
C MET A 82 13.65 -2.12 16.34
N LEU A 83 14.85 -1.55 16.54
CA LEU A 83 15.21 -0.23 16.01
C LEU A 83 15.15 -0.21 14.47
N THR A 84 15.71 -1.22 13.83
CA THR A 84 15.73 -1.35 12.36
C THR A 84 14.34 -1.50 11.78
N LEU A 85 13.55 -2.43 12.33
CA LEU A 85 12.20 -2.69 11.87
C LEU A 85 11.25 -1.53 12.18
N HIS A 86 11.35 -0.91 13.36
CA HIS A 86 10.57 0.27 13.70
C HIS A 86 10.74 1.37 12.66
N GLY A 87 11.99 1.73 12.32
CA GLY A 87 12.25 2.78 11.34
C GLY A 87 11.62 2.49 9.98
N LEU A 88 11.77 1.27 9.49
CA LEU A 88 11.24 0.87 8.17
C LEU A 88 9.72 0.75 8.15
N ILE A 89 9.13 0.15 9.18
CA ILE A 89 7.68 0.01 9.28
C ILE A 89 7.02 1.39 9.38
N MET A 90 7.59 2.32 10.16
CA MET A 90 7.03 3.66 10.29
C MET A 90 7.11 4.45 8.99
N VAL A 91 8.24 4.42 8.29
CA VAL A 91 8.42 5.16 7.04
C VAL A 91 7.62 4.53 5.91
N PHE A 92 7.86 3.25 5.61
CA PHE A 92 7.31 2.57 4.43
C PHE A 92 5.95 1.91 4.67
N GLY A 93 5.62 1.57 5.91
CA GLY A 93 4.35 0.90 6.26
C GLY A 93 3.28 1.86 6.77
N ALA A 94 3.65 2.87 7.55
CA ALA A 94 2.69 3.82 8.10
C ALA A 94 2.63 5.11 7.27
N VAL A 95 3.70 5.88 7.17
CA VAL A 95 3.67 7.22 6.56
C VAL A 95 3.39 7.17 5.06
N MET A 96 4.17 6.41 4.28
CA MET A 96 4.01 6.37 2.83
C MET A 96 2.64 5.84 2.39
N PRO A 97 2.13 4.70 2.91
CA PRO A 97 0.79 4.23 2.56
C PRO A 97 -0.33 5.18 3.00
N ALA A 98 -0.17 5.94 4.11
CA ALA A 98 -1.13 6.97 4.48
C ALA A 98 -1.25 8.04 3.40
N PHE A 99 -0.13 8.56 2.90
CA PHE A 99 -0.14 9.56 1.83
C PHE A 99 -0.69 9.00 0.51
N VAL A 100 -0.37 7.75 0.16
CA VAL A 100 -0.94 7.09 -1.01
C VAL A 100 -2.45 6.89 -0.84
N GLY A 101 -2.92 6.53 0.35
CA GLY A 101 -4.34 6.42 0.67
C GLY A 101 -5.07 7.76 0.52
N LEU A 102 -4.50 8.83 1.06
CA LEU A 102 -5.04 10.19 0.90
C LEU A 102 -5.01 10.64 -0.57
N ALA A 103 -3.94 10.36 -1.32
CA ALA A 103 -3.87 10.66 -2.74
C ALA A 103 -4.95 9.93 -3.54
N ASN A 104 -5.19 8.66 -3.25
CA ASN A 104 -6.29 7.89 -3.86
C ASN A 104 -7.67 8.52 -3.57
N TRP A 105 -7.88 9.05 -2.37
CA TRP A 105 -9.12 9.73 -2.02
C TRP A 105 -9.27 11.09 -2.69
N LEU A 106 -8.23 11.92 -2.63
CA LEU A 106 -8.31 13.34 -2.93
C LEU A 106 -8.04 13.65 -4.41
N VAL A 107 -7.02 13.04 -5.02
CA VAL A 107 -6.58 13.42 -6.37
C VAL A 107 -7.68 13.27 -7.42
N PRO A 108 -8.41 12.13 -7.53
CA PRO A 108 -9.50 12.05 -8.51
C PRO A 108 -10.59 13.08 -8.27
N MET A 109 -10.94 13.34 -7.01
CA MET A 109 -11.95 14.36 -6.68
C MET A 109 -11.49 15.78 -7.01
N MET A 110 -10.22 16.09 -6.79
CA MET A 110 -9.66 17.44 -7.07
C MET A 110 -9.56 17.73 -8.56
N VAL A 111 -9.29 16.70 -9.38
CA VAL A 111 -9.23 16.86 -10.85
C VAL A 111 -10.57 16.60 -11.55
N GLY A 112 -11.62 16.26 -10.78
CA GLY A 112 -12.95 15.95 -11.32
C GLY A 112 -13.02 14.61 -12.08
N ALA A 113 -12.09 13.69 -11.82
CA ALA A 113 -12.07 12.37 -12.42
C ALA A 113 -13.04 11.42 -11.71
N PRO A 114 -13.75 10.54 -12.44
CA PRO A 114 -14.65 9.55 -11.82
C PRO A 114 -13.90 8.44 -11.09
N ASP A 115 -12.67 8.11 -11.52
CA ASP A 115 -11.81 7.10 -10.90
C ASP A 115 -10.34 7.33 -11.31
N MET A 116 -9.43 6.49 -10.79
CA MET A 116 -8.03 6.46 -11.22
C MET A 116 -7.90 6.00 -12.68
N ALA A 117 -6.80 6.40 -13.34
CA ALA A 117 -6.58 6.07 -14.76
C ALA A 117 -6.43 4.55 -15.00
N LEU A 118 -5.81 3.82 -14.08
CA LEU A 118 -5.57 2.38 -14.16
C LEU A 118 -6.10 1.67 -12.88
N PRO A 119 -7.42 1.47 -12.75
CA PRO A 119 -8.02 1.02 -11.49
C PRO A 119 -7.56 -0.37 -11.04
N ARG A 120 -7.36 -1.31 -11.98
CA ARG A 120 -6.86 -2.66 -11.66
C ARG A 120 -5.42 -2.64 -11.14
N MET A 121 -4.57 -1.80 -11.74
CA MET A 121 -3.19 -1.63 -11.27
C MET A 121 -3.16 -0.96 -9.90
N ASN A 122 -4.09 -0.06 -9.62
CA ASN A 122 -4.25 0.57 -8.31
C ASN A 122 -4.60 -0.47 -7.21
N ASN A 123 -5.52 -1.38 -7.49
CA ASN A 123 -5.82 -2.49 -6.58
C ASN A 123 -4.61 -3.40 -6.36
N LEU A 124 -3.90 -3.77 -7.42
CA LEU A 124 -2.68 -4.59 -7.34
C LEU A 124 -1.60 -3.91 -6.51
N SER A 125 -1.39 -2.59 -6.68
CA SER A 125 -0.39 -1.84 -5.91
C SER A 125 -0.66 -1.90 -4.41
N PHE A 126 -1.93 -1.89 -4.00
CA PHE A 126 -2.28 -2.10 -2.60
C PHE A 126 -1.96 -3.52 -2.12
N TRP A 127 -2.42 -4.56 -2.84
CA TRP A 127 -2.30 -5.93 -2.33
C TRP A 127 -0.86 -6.46 -2.27
N ILE A 128 0.05 -5.87 -3.01
CA ILE A 128 1.49 -6.14 -2.91
C ILE A 128 2.05 -5.67 -1.55
N LEU A 129 1.52 -4.60 -0.94
CA LEU A 129 2.02 -4.09 0.35
C LEU A 129 1.91 -5.08 1.51
N PRO A 130 0.73 -5.64 1.84
CA PRO A 130 0.61 -6.62 2.91
C PRO A 130 1.53 -7.82 2.71
N PHE A 131 1.69 -8.27 1.46
CA PHE A 131 2.60 -9.36 1.12
C PHE A 131 4.06 -8.98 1.42
N ALA A 132 4.51 -7.80 0.99
CA ALA A 132 5.86 -7.32 1.22
C ALA A 132 6.19 -7.19 2.72
N PHE A 133 5.26 -6.63 3.50
CA PHE A 133 5.43 -6.53 4.95
C PHE A 133 5.35 -7.90 5.65
N GLY A 134 4.57 -8.84 5.13
CA GLY A 134 4.59 -10.23 5.58
C GLY A 134 5.97 -10.86 5.41
N VAL A 135 6.61 -10.66 4.26
CA VAL A 135 8.00 -11.11 4.01
C VAL A 135 8.99 -10.41 4.93
N MET A 136 8.84 -9.10 5.15
CA MET A 136 9.69 -8.33 6.07
C MET A 136 9.59 -8.86 7.51
N LEU A 137 8.39 -9.02 8.01
CA LEU A 137 8.14 -9.49 9.39
C LEU A 137 8.53 -10.96 9.58
N SER A 138 8.48 -11.78 8.53
CA SER A 138 8.94 -13.18 8.60
C SER A 138 10.43 -13.28 8.92
N SER A 139 11.21 -12.24 8.64
CA SER A 139 12.64 -12.20 8.98
C SER A 139 12.91 -12.32 10.49
N LEU A 140 11.96 -11.90 11.34
CA LEU A 140 12.06 -12.08 12.80
C LEU A 140 12.12 -13.55 13.25
N PHE A 141 11.58 -14.45 12.44
CA PHE A 141 11.49 -15.89 12.76
C PHE A 141 12.60 -16.70 12.10
N MET A 142 13.53 -16.05 11.39
CA MET A 142 14.66 -16.70 10.75
C MET A 142 15.83 -16.85 11.72
N GLU A 143 16.76 -17.75 11.38
CA GLU A 143 18.02 -17.89 12.10
C GLU A 143 18.78 -16.56 12.12
N GLY A 144 19.20 -16.11 13.30
CA GLY A 144 19.82 -14.80 13.50
C GLY A 144 18.83 -13.63 13.60
N GLY A 145 17.51 -13.88 13.50
CA GLY A 145 16.47 -12.85 13.60
C GLY A 145 16.44 -11.86 12.44
N ALA A 146 15.77 -10.73 12.64
CA ALA A 146 15.70 -9.64 11.65
C ALA A 146 17.02 -8.89 11.54
N PRO A 147 17.24 -8.11 10.44
CA PRO A 147 18.39 -7.22 10.33
C PRO A 147 18.49 -6.25 11.51
N ASN A 148 19.72 -6.03 11.99
CA ASN A 148 20.02 -5.31 13.23
C ASN A 148 20.96 -4.11 13.05
N PHE A 149 21.10 -3.58 11.82
CA PHE A 149 22.08 -2.57 11.43
C PHE A 149 21.48 -1.20 11.08
N GLY A 150 20.23 -0.97 11.43
CA GLY A 150 19.50 0.27 11.13
C GLY A 150 18.90 0.29 9.71
N TRP A 151 17.95 1.19 9.50
CA TRP A 151 17.20 1.28 8.23
C TRP A 151 18.00 1.82 7.05
N THR A 152 19.18 2.41 7.29
CA THR A 152 20.07 2.99 6.28
C THR A 152 20.99 1.99 5.60
N PHE A 153 21.14 0.79 6.13
CA PHE A 153 21.88 -0.33 5.53
C PHE A 153 23.36 -0.04 5.22
N TYR A 154 24.06 0.68 6.08
CA TYR A 154 25.49 0.97 5.86
C TYR A 154 26.37 -0.28 5.94
N ALA A 155 27.24 -0.43 4.95
CA ALA A 155 28.36 -1.37 5.01
C ALA A 155 29.41 -0.87 6.04
N PRO A 156 30.11 -1.76 6.74
CA PRO A 156 30.13 -3.23 6.62
C PRO A 156 29.04 -3.95 7.40
N LEU A 157 28.23 -3.24 8.23
CA LEU A 157 27.20 -3.86 9.07
C LEU A 157 26.17 -4.65 8.25
N SER A 158 25.74 -4.09 7.12
CA SER A 158 24.73 -4.71 6.24
C SER A 158 25.29 -5.80 5.31
N THR A 159 26.58 -6.03 5.32
CA THR A 159 27.24 -7.02 4.45
C THR A 159 27.96 -8.10 5.24
N THR A 160 29.03 -7.72 5.98
CA THR A 160 29.88 -8.68 6.68
C THR A 160 29.25 -9.25 7.95
N TYR A 161 28.46 -8.42 8.64
CA TYR A 161 27.85 -8.75 9.94
C TYR A 161 26.33 -8.99 9.83
N ALA A 162 25.80 -8.98 8.63
CA ALA A 162 24.37 -9.15 8.41
C ALA A 162 23.90 -10.59 8.63
N PRO A 163 22.75 -10.79 9.30
CA PRO A 163 22.15 -12.12 9.39
C PRO A 163 21.65 -12.59 8.03
N PRO A 164 21.45 -13.91 7.81
CA PRO A 164 20.92 -14.44 6.55
C PRO A 164 19.58 -13.85 6.13
N SER A 165 18.79 -13.39 7.08
CA SER A 165 17.48 -12.75 6.87
C SER A 165 17.53 -11.44 6.09
N VAL A 166 18.72 -10.83 5.94
CA VAL A 166 18.88 -9.58 5.17
C VAL A 166 18.40 -9.70 3.72
N THR A 167 18.55 -10.87 3.11
CA THR A 167 18.09 -11.13 1.74
C THR A 167 16.57 -11.00 1.62
N PHE A 168 15.84 -11.58 2.57
CA PHE A 168 14.37 -11.44 2.63
C PHE A 168 13.94 -9.98 2.83
N PHE A 169 14.69 -9.28 3.63
CA PHE A 169 14.44 -7.89 3.91
C PHE A 169 14.65 -7.00 2.68
N ILE A 170 15.77 -7.17 1.97
CA ILE A 170 16.03 -6.48 0.70
C ILE A 170 14.95 -6.81 -0.33
N PHE A 171 14.54 -8.08 -0.43
CA PHE A 171 13.49 -8.51 -1.34
C PHE A 171 12.15 -7.84 -1.01
N SER A 172 11.79 -7.76 0.27
CA SER A 172 10.60 -7.04 0.74
C SER A 172 10.62 -5.57 0.29
N VAL A 173 11.74 -4.86 0.50
CA VAL A 173 11.87 -3.46 0.10
C VAL A 173 11.74 -3.27 -1.42
N HIS A 174 12.25 -4.19 -2.23
CA HIS A 174 12.04 -4.16 -3.69
C HIS A 174 10.58 -4.33 -4.08
N ILE A 175 9.87 -5.24 -3.41
CA ILE A 175 8.41 -5.42 -3.65
C ILE A 175 7.65 -4.14 -3.25
N LEU A 176 8.01 -3.49 -2.15
CA LEU A 176 7.45 -2.19 -1.75
C LEU A 176 7.72 -1.11 -2.80
N GLY A 177 8.94 -1.09 -3.37
CA GLY A 177 9.28 -0.19 -4.46
C GLY A 177 8.40 -0.39 -5.69
N ALA A 178 8.16 -1.63 -6.09
CA ALA A 178 7.26 -1.95 -7.20
C ALA A 178 5.83 -1.46 -6.96
N SER A 179 5.30 -1.65 -5.74
CA SER A 179 4.00 -1.09 -5.33
C SER A 179 3.96 0.43 -5.48
N SER A 180 4.99 1.11 -4.98
CA SER A 180 5.09 2.57 -5.02
C SER A 180 5.14 3.12 -6.45
N ILE A 181 5.89 2.47 -7.33
CA ILE A 181 5.97 2.84 -8.77
C ILE A 181 4.60 2.73 -9.42
N MET A 182 3.86 1.65 -9.19
CA MET A 182 2.51 1.48 -9.75
C MET A 182 1.55 2.55 -9.26
N GLY A 183 1.61 2.91 -7.97
CA GLY A 183 0.82 4.00 -7.40
C GLY A 183 1.17 5.37 -8.02
N ALA A 184 2.46 5.66 -8.18
CA ALA A 184 2.93 6.90 -8.78
C ALA A 184 2.49 7.03 -10.25
N ILE A 185 2.61 5.97 -11.05
CA ILE A 185 2.12 5.94 -12.44
C ILE A 185 0.63 6.29 -12.49
N ASN A 186 -0.17 5.72 -11.59
CA ASN A 186 -1.60 5.98 -11.55
C ASN A 186 -1.95 7.43 -11.24
N VAL A 187 -1.29 8.02 -10.24
CA VAL A 187 -1.50 9.42 -9.85
C VAL A 187 -1.08 10.37 -10.97
N ILE A 188 0.05 10.11 -11.61
CA ILE A 188 0.52 10.91 -12.75
C ILE A 188 -0.46 10.79 -13.93
N ALA A 189 -0.87 9.57 -14.26
CA ALA A 189 -1.76 9.33 -15.40
C ALA A 189 -3.12 10.01 -15.21
N VAL A 190 -3.76 9.90 -14.04
CA VAL A 190 -5.06 10.54 -13.78
C VAL A 190 -4.96 12.05 -13.80
N SER A 191 -3.89 12.62 -13.24
CA SER A 191 -3.66 14.06 -13.25
C SER A 191 -3.49 14.58 -14.66
N TYR A 192 -2.68 13.91 -15.49
CA TYR A 192 -2.40 14.36 -16.85
C TYR A 192 -3.61 14.25 -17.78
N THR A 193 -4.41 13.20 -17.67
CA THR A 193 -5.56 12.96 -18.53
C THR A 193 -6.70 13.95 -18.26
N HIS A 194 -6.89 14.40 -17.02
CA HIS A 194 -8.01 15.26 -16.65
C HIS A 194 -7.65 16.74 -16.63
N LEU A 195 -6.41 17.13 -16.26
CA LEU A 195 -5.98 18.53 -16.37
C LEU A 195 -6.01 19.02 -17.83
N ARG A 196 -5.56 18.18 -18.76
CA ARG A 196 -5.55 18.54 -20.20
C ARG A 196 -6.94 18.73 -20.80
N ALA A 197 -7.97 18.10 -20.24
CA ALA A 197 -9.35 18.27 -20.71
C ALA A 197 -9.94 19.65 -20.35
N HIS A 198 -9.43 20.31 -19.31
CA HIS A 198 -9.88 21.65 -18.91
C HIS A 198 -9.10 22.79 -19.56
N GLU A 199 -7.94 22.55 -20.16
CA GLU A 199 -7.13 23.57 -20.83
C GLU A 199 -7.52 23.78 -22.32
N THR A 200 -8.41 22.96 -22.84
CA THR A 200 -8.83 23.00 -24.26
C THR A 200 -10.21 23.63 -24.49
N VAL A 201 -10.73 24.37 -23.52
CA VAL A 201 -11.98 25.12 -23.68
C VAL A 201 -11.70 26.61 -23.79
#